data_467d4d4f2c8566053c68a00d43321306
#
_entry.id   467d4d4f2c8566053c68a00d43321306
#
_cell.length_a   1.000
_cell.length_b   1.000
_cell.length_c   1.000
_cell.angle_alpha   90.00
_cell.angle_beta   90.00
_cell.angle_gamma   90.00
#
_symmetry.space_group_name_H-M   'P 1'
#
loop_
_entity.id
_entity.type
_entity.pdbx_description
1 polymer ?
#
loop_
_entity_poly.entity_id
_entity_poly.type
_entity_poly.pdbx_seq_one_letter_code
_entity_poly.pdbx_strand_id
1 'polypeptide(L)'
;IILDMYMPACTGTELAKVIRHNDRYVSVPIIYLSAEDDLDKQLDAMSEGGDDFLTKPIKPRHLITTVRNRAARARNLKARMVRDSLTGLYNHTHILQLLEDCSFRARRESKPLSFAMLDIDHFKRVNDSHGHPMGDRVIKSLALFLKQRLRKTDYIGRYGGEEFAIVMPDTDLESACRVLDEIRGRFAEIHYPAQPQDLWCTFSAGLVELCDGS
;
A
#
# COMPACT_ATOMS: atom_id res chain seq x y z
N ILE A 1 -3.29 -19.75 -1.99
CA ILE A 1 -3.50 -20.75 -3.05
C ILE A 1 -3.36 -22.12 -2.42
N ILE A 2 -4.20 -23.07 -2.81
CA ILE A 2 -4.07 -24.48 -2.43
C ILE A 2 -3.82 -25.27 -3.72
N LEU A 3 -2.74 -26.04 -3.78
CA LEU A 3 -2.35 -26.82 -4.94
C LEU A 3 -2.29 -28.30 -4.60
N ASP A 4 -2.93 -29.13 -5.40
CA ASP A 4 -2.66 -30.57 -5.38
C ASP A 4 -1.28 -30.81 -6.01
N MET A 5 -0.47 -31.68 -5.41
CA MET A 5 0.86 -32.04 -5.94
C MET A 5 0.76 -32.77 -7.28
N TYR A 6 -0.25 -33.60 -7.45
CA TYR A 6 -0.42 -34.45 -8.63
C TYR A 6 -1.68 -34.04 -9.39
N MET A 7 -1.53 -33.25 -10.43
CA MET A 7 -2.62 -32.84 -11.32
C MET A 7 -2.38 -33.38 -12.75
N PRO A 8 -3.44 -33.63 -13.53
CA PRO A 8 -3.30 -34.29 -14.85
C PRO A 8 -2.46 -33.56 -15.89
N ALA A 9 -2.42 -32.22 -15.86
CA ALA A 9 -1.77 -31.41 -16.89
C ALA A 9 -0.40 -30.84 -16.47
N CYS A 10 -0.18 -30.65 -15.16
CA CYS A 10 1.09 -30.17 -14.60
C CYS A 10 1.14 -30.54 -13.12
N THR A 11 2.33 -30.58 -12.55
CA THR A 11 2.49 -30.78 -11.12
C THR A 11 2.21 -29.49 -10.34
N GLY A 12 1.86 -29.63 -9.05
CA GLY A 12 1.66 -28.48 -8.16
C GLY A 12 2.93 -27.63 -8.03
N THR A 13 4.12 -28.28 -8.06
CA THR A 13 5.41 -27.58 -7.99
C THR A 13 5.73 -26.78 -9.24
N GLU A 14 5.46 -27.31 -10.43
CA GLU A 14 5.60 -26.56 -11.68
C GLU A 14 4.70 -25.31 -11.68
N LEU A 15 3.45 -25.46 -11.27
CA LEU A 15 2.53 -24.33 -11.17
C LEU A 15 2.98 -23.31 -10.13
N ALA A 16 3.51 -23.76 -8.99
CA ALA A 16 4.06 -22.87 -7.96
C ALA A 16 5.24 -22.05 -8.48
N LYS A 17 6.15 -22.64 -9.25
CA LYS A 17 7.25 -21.93 -9.92
C LYS A 17 6.74 -20.80 -10.81
N VAL A 18 5.72 -21.07 -11.64
CA VAL A 18 5.10 -20.06 -12.50
C VAL A 18 4.48 -18.92 -11.66
N ILE A 19 3.78 -19.26 -10.57
CA ILE A 19 3.22 -18.27 -9.67
C ILE A 19 4.30 -17.41 -9.02
N ARG A 20 5.41 -18.00 -8.59
CA ARG A 20 6.53 -17.29 -7.94
C ARG A 20 7.30 -16.38 -8.90
N HIS A 21 7.29 -16.64 -10.19
CA HIS A 21 7.89 -15.78 -11.22
C HIS A 21 7.08 -14.50 -11.50
N ASN A 22 5.88 -14.40 -10.99
CA ASN A 22 5.05 -13.23 -11.19
C ASN A 22 5.05 -12.36 -9.91
N ASP A 23 5.61 -11.15 -9.99
CA ASP A 23 5.75 -10.21 -8.87
C ASP A 23 4.42 -9.93 -8.15
N ARG A 24 3.32 -9.97 -8.88
CA ARG A 24 1.96 -9.75 -8.33
C ARG A 24 1.55 -10.84 -7.34
N TYR A 25 2.08 -12.07 -7.50
CA TYR A 25 1.68 -13.24 -6.73
C TYR A 25 2.79 -13.83 -5.87
N VAL A 26 4.01 -13.27 -5.92
CA VAL A 26 5.18 -13.79 -5.19
C VAL A 26 4.93 -13.92 -3.68
N SER A 27 4.13 -13.04 -3.08
CA SER A 27 3.80 -13.03 -1.66
C SER A 27 2.53 -13.81 -1.27
N VAL A 28 1.85 -14.43 -2.24
CA VAL A 28 0.63 -15.20 -1.97
C VAL A 28 0.99 -16.57 -1.39
N PRO A 29 0.48 -16.97 -0.21
CA PRO A 29 0.81 -18.26 0.37
C PRO A 29 0.34 -19.43 -0.51
N ILE A 30 1.23 -20.41 -0.70
CA ILE A 30 0.97 -21.66 -1.42
C ILE A 30 1.03 -22.82 -0.42
N ILE A 31 -0.05 -23.59 -0.35
CA ILE A 31 -0.17 -24.78 0.50
C ILE A 31 -0.34 -25.98 -0.43
N TYR A 32 0.58 -26.94 -0.35
CA TYR A 32 0.46 -28.17 -1.10
C TYR A 32 -0.44 -29.18 -0.39
N LEU A 33 -1.22 -29.90 -1.18
CA LEU A 33 -1.98 -31.06 -0.76
C LEU A 33 -1.44 -32.31 -1.47
N SER A 34 -1.10 -33.36 -0.75
CA SER A 34 -0.64 -34.59 -1.35
C SER A 34 -0.96 -35.82 -0.48
N ALA A 35 -1.00 -36.98 -1.12
CA ALA A 35 -0.95 -38.27 -0.44
C ALA A 35 0.48 -38.74 -0.19
N GLU A 36 1.51 -37.94 -0.54
CA GLU A 36 2.92 -38.26 -0.38
C GLU A 36 3.32 -38.21 1.10
N ASP A 37 3.83 -39.31 1.63
CA ASP A 37 4.31 -39.44 3.01
C ASP A 37 5.84 -39.33 3.10
N ASP A 38 6.55 -39.33 1.96
CA ASP A 38 8.01 -39.19 1.91
C ASP A 38 8.41 -37.75 2.25
N LEU A 39 9.15 -37.62 3.34
CA LEU A 39 9.59 -36.33 3.87
C LEU A 39 10.52 -35.59 2.92
N ASP A 40 11.42 -36.29 2.22
CA ASP A 40 12.37 -35.68 1.29
C ASP A 40 11.64 -35.04 0.10
N LYS A 41 10.64 -35.71 -0.44
CA LYS A 41 9.80 -35.14 -1.51
C LYS A 41 8.95 -33.97 -1.03
N GLN A 42 8.50 -33.99 0.23
CA GLN A 42 7.80 -32.84 0.83
C GLN A 42 8.73 -31.64 0.95
N LEU A 43 9.97 -31.85 1.40
CA LEU A 43 10.98 -30.80 1.54
C LEU A 43 11.38 -30.23 0.16
N ASP A 44 11.55 -31.10 -0.86
CA ASP A 44 11.80 -30.65 -2.22
C ASP A 44 10.68 -29.77 -2.75
N ALA A 45 9.43 -30.18 -2.57
CA ALA A 45 8.26 -29.39 -2.98
C ALA A 45 8.21 -28.02 -2.27
N MET A 46 8.54 -27.97 -0.98
CA MET A 46 8.61 -26.73 -0.22
C MET A 46 9.71 -25.80 -0.76
N SER A 47 10.87 -26.33 -1.13
CA SER A 47 11.97 -25.55 -1.71
C SER A 47 11.59 -24.92 -3.07
N GLU A 48 10.64 -25.50 -3.78
CA GLU A 48 10.14 -25.04 -5.09
C GLU A 48 9.06 -23.96 -4.99
N GLY A 49 8.83 -23.36 -3.81
CA GLY A 49 7.96 -22.18 -3.63
C GLY A 49 6.71 -22.40 -2.79
N GLY A 50 6.58 -23.55 -2.12
CA GLY A 50 5.53 -23.81 -1.13
C GLY A 50 5.77 -23.10 0.21
N ASP A 51 4.71 -22.71 0.90
CA ASP A 51 4.75 -22.15 2.26
C ASP A 51 4.29 -23.17 3.31
N ASP A 52 3.57 -24.20 2.88
CA ASP A 52 3.08 -25.27 3.75
C ASP A 52 2.72 -26.53 2.96
N PHE A 53 2.63 -27.65 3.68
CA PHE A 53 2.31 -28.94 3.11
C PHE A 53 1.29 -29.66 4.00
N LEU A 54 0.23 -30.22 3.40
CA LEU A 54 -0.80 -30.98 4.13
C LEU A 54 -0.98 -32.36 3.47
N THR A 55 -0.78 -33.41 4.25
CA THR A 55 -0.93 -34.80 3.79
C THR A 55 -2.40 -35.24 3.82
N LYS A 56 -2.86 -35.89 2.75
CA LYS A 56 -4.19 -36.50 2.66
C LYS A 56 -4.22 -37.84 3.42
N PRO A 57 -5.32 -38.21 4.10
CA PRO A 57 -6.59 -37.50 4.24
C PRO A 57 -6.52 -36.34 5.22
N ILE A 58 -7.04 -35.15 4.83
CA ILE A 58 -6.93 -33.93 5.58
C ILE A 58 -8.16 -33.71 6.47
N LYS A 59 -7.95 -33.51 7.76
CA LYS A 59 -9.03 -33.08 8.65
C LYS A 59 -9.47 -31.66 8.31
N PRO A 60 -10.77 -31.38 8.07
CA PRO A 60 -11.24 -30.04 7.66
C PRO A 60 -10.78 -28.92 8.58
N ARG A 61 -10.76 -29.17 9.89
CA ARG A 61 -10.29 -28.19 10.88
C ARG A 61 -8.81 -27.84 10.70
N HIS A 62 -7.97 -28.80 10.36
CA HIS A 62 -6.55 -28.58 10.11
C HIS A 62 -6.36 -27.70 8.87
N LEU A 63 -7.00 -28.05 7.75
CA LEU A 63 -6.95 -27.25 6.51
C LEU A 63 -7.39 -25.81 6.75
N ILE A 64 -8.55 -25.60 7.39
CA ILE A 64 -9.09 -24.26 7.66
C ILE A 64 -8.13 -23.46 8.54
N THR A 65 -7.57 -24.07 9.58
CA THR A 65 -6.64 -23.38 10.50
C THR A 65 -5.35 -22.98 9.78
N THR A 66 -4.76 -23.88 9.01
CA THR A 66 -3.53 -23.61 8.23
C THR A 66 -3.74 -22.49 7.22
N VAL A 67 -4.79 -22.58 6.41
CA VAL A 67 -5.13 -21.56 5.42
C VAL A 67 -5.35 -20.20 6.08
N ARG A 68 -6.11 -20.15 7.18
CA ARG A 68 -6.37 -18.91 7.92
C ARG A 68 -5.10 -18.27 8.44
N ASN A 69 -4.23 -19.07 9.07
CA ASN A 69 -2.98 -18.58 9.66
C ASN A 69 -2.01 -18.05 8.59
N ARG A 70 -1.83 -18.82 7.50
CA ARG A 70 -0.95 -18.39 6.39
C ARG A 70 -1.48 -17.15 5.70
N ALA A 71 -2.77 -17.08 5.41
CA ALA A 71 -3.41 -15.92 4.82
C ALA A 71 -3.34 -14.67 5.73
N ALA A 72 -3.49 -14.83 7.05
CA ALA A 72 -3.37 -13.74 8.00
C ALA A 72 -1.93 -13.21 8.06
N ARG A 73 -0.92 -14.09 8.11
CA ARG A 73 0.50 -13.71 8.09
C ARG A 73 0.87 -12.96 6.81
N ALA A 74 0.48 -13.50 5.64
CA ALA A 74 0.75 -12.86 4.35
C ALA A 74 0.11 -11.46 4.26
N ARG A 75 -1.15 -11.32 4.71
CA ARG A 75 -1.82 -10.00 4.76
C ARG A 75 -1.10 -9.02 5.68
N ASN A 76 -0.66 -9.47 6.86
CA ASN A 76 0.07 -8.61 7.80
C ASN A 76 1.43 -8.18 7.26
N LEU A 77 2.16 -9.09 6.62
CA LEU A 77 3.43 -8.76 5.95
C LEU A 77 3.19 -7.77 4.80
N LYS A 78 2.24 -8.05 3.91
CA LYS A 78 1.89 -7.15 2.82
C LYS A 78 1.45 -5.77 3.34
N ALA A 79 0.65 -5.72 4.40
CA ALA A 79 0.23 -4.46 5.00
C ALA A 79 1.42 -3.63 5.50
N ARG A 80 2.46 -4.27 6.05
CA ARG A 80 3.70 -3.59 6.46
C ARG A 80 4.57 -3.17 5.28
N MET A 81 4.56 -3.95 4.20
CA MET A 81 5.35 -3.65 2.99
C MET A 81 4.77 -2.50 2.15
N VAL A 82 3.47 -2.19 2.28
CA VAL A 82 2.80 -1.16 1.49
C VAL A 82 2.54 0.14 2.26
N ARG A 83 2.86 0.18 3.55
CA ARG A 83 2.61 1.34 4.41
C ARG A 83 3.89 2.01 4.86
N ASP A 84 3.85 3.35 4.94
CA ASP A 84 4.88 4.14 5.62
C ASP A 84 4.78 3.93 7.14
N SER A 85 5.90 3.67 7.79
CA SER A 85 5.95 3.32 9.22
C SER A 85 5.61 4.49 10.15
N LEU A 86 5.86 5.73 9.73
CA LEU A 86 5.61 6.92 10.53
C LEU A 86 4.14 7.35 10.49
N THR A 87 3.53 7.31 9.30
CA THR A 87 2.20 7.88 9.03
C THR A 87 1.09 6.85 8.88
N GLY A 88 1.45 5.59 8.57
CA GLY A 88 0.51 4.54 8.19
C GLY A 88 -0.25 4.82 6.89
N LEU A 89 0.19 5.81 6.10
CA LEU A 89 -0.25 6.03 4.72
C LEU A 89 0.38 4.98 3.79
N TYR A 90 0.00 4.96 2.52
CA TYR A 90 0.76 4.19 1.54
C TYR A 90 2.19 4.71 1.46
N ASN A 91 3.16 3.81 1.27
CA ASN A 91 4.54 4.21 1.03
C ASN A 91 4.74 4.60 -0.44
N HIS A 92 5.92 5.13 -0.76
CA HIS A 92 6.32 5.57 -2.10
C HIS A 92 6.00 4.55 -3.19
N THR A 93 6.47 3.32 -3.04
CA THR A 93 6.31 2.29 -4.07
C THR A 93 4.84 1.96 -4.31
N HIS A 94 4.05 1.86 -3.25
CA HIS A 94 2.66 1.44 -3.38
C HIS A 94 1.75 2.54 -3.90
N ILE A 95 2.00 3.83 -3.56
CA ILE A 95 1.18 4.93 -4.10
C ILE A 95 1.40 5.09 -5.60
N LEU A 96 2.61 4.88 -6.10
CA LEU A 96 2.89 4.89 -7.54
C LEU A 96 2.19 3.75 -8.28
N GLN A 97 2.17 2.55 -7.69
CA GLN A 97 1.44 1.41 -8.26
C GLN A 97 -0.06 1.68 -8.32
N LEU A 98 -0.63 2.30 -7.26
CA LEU A 98 -2.04 2.70 -7.25
C LEU A 98 -2.33 3.77 -8.30
N LEU A 99 -1.42 4.72 -8.52
CA LEU A 99 -1.55 5.72 -9.58
C LEU A 99 -1.59 5.05 -10.96
N GLU A 100 -0.70 4.08 -11.22
CA GLU A 100 -0.68 3.34 -12.48
C GLU A 100 -1.98 2.54 -12.69
N ASP A 101 -2.43 1.79 -11.68
CA ASP A 101 -3.68 1.01 -11.73
C ASP A 101 -4.91 1.92 -11.95
N CYS A 102 -4.96 3.09 -11.28
CA CYS A 102 -6.03 4.07 -11.45
C CYS A 102 -5.99 4.73 -12.84
N SER A 103 -4.80 5.05 -13.35
CA SER A 103 -4.62 5.63 -14.69
C SER A 103 -5.11 4.70 -15.79
N PHE A 104 -4.78 3.41 -15.67
CA PHE A 104 -5.29 2.41 -16.60
C PHE A 104 -6.82 2.29 -16.56
N ARG A 105 -7.40 2.32 -15.37
CA ARG A 105 -8.86 2.26 -15.18
C ARG A 105 -9.55 3.51 -15.71
N ALA A 106 -9.05 4.70 -15.39
CA ALA A 106 -9.59 5.99 -15.82
C ALA A 106 -9.68 6.07 -17.35
N ARG A 107 -8.59 5.68 -18.05
CA ARG A 107 -8.58 5.62 -19.52
C ARG A 107 -9.62 4.66 -20.08
N ARG A 108 -9.71 3.44 -19.51
CA ARG A 108 -10.66 2.43 -19.97
C ARG A 108 -12.12 2.87 -19.78
N GLU A 109 -12.40 3.59 -18.70
CA GLU A 109 -13.76 3.99 -18.30
C GLU A 109 -14.09 5.44 -18.74
N SER A 110 -13.15 6.14 -19.38
CA SER A 110 -13.26 7.56 -19.77
C SER A 110 -13.70 8.43 -18.60
N LYS A 111 -13.08 8.24 -17.41
CA LYS A 111 -13.37 8.96 -16.19
C LYS A 111 -12.19 9.86 -15.81
N PRO A 112 -12.44 11.03 -15.20
CA PRO A 112 -11.37 11.91 -14.75
C PRO A 112 -10.56 11.25 -13.62
N LEU A 113 -9.26 11.53 -13.61
CA LEU A 113 -8.35 11.15 -12.55
C LEU A 113 -7.43 12.31 -12.26
N SER A 114 -7.46 12.82 -11.04
CA SER A 114 -6.49 13.82 -10.59
C SER A 114 -5.41 13.21 -9.71
N PHE A 115 -4.20 13.74 -9.88
CA PHE A 115 -3.04 13.40 -9.05
C PHE A 115 -2.43 14.67 -8.46
N ALA A 116 -2.06 14.62 -7.18
CA ALA A 116 -1.41 15.73 -6.52
C ALA A 116 -0.14 15.29 -5.79
N MET A 117 0.88 16.15 -5.87
CA MET A 117 2.06 16.10 -5.03
C MET A 117 2.01 17.27 -4.05
N LEU A 118 2.24 16.98 -2.77
CA LEU A 118 2.27 17.96 -1.68
C LEU A 118 3.63 17.94 -1.02
N ASP A 119 4.08 19.11 -0.58
CA ASP A 119 5.31 19.30 0.19
C ASP A 119 5.04 20.25 1.37
N ILE A 120 5.51 19.90 2.58
CA ILE A 120 5.33 20.75 3.77
C ILE A 120 6.27 21.94 3.69
N ASP A 121 5.70 23.13 3.63
CA ASP A 121 6.45 24.36 3.47
C ASP A 121 7.45 24.58 4.62
N HIS A 122 8.67 24.91 4.26
CA HIS A 122 9.77 25.21 5.19
C HIS A 122 10.07 24.09 6.20
N PHE A 123 9.82 22.82 5.87
CA PHE A 123 9.96 21.70 6.79
C PHE A 123 11.36 21.57 7.39
N LYS A 124 12.40 21.87 6.62
CA LYS A 124 13.77 21.91 7.13
C LYS A 124 13.90 22.87 8.31
N ARG A 125 13.29 24.07 8.23
CA ARG A 125 13.29 25.03 9.36
C ARG A 125 12.62 24.48 10.61
N VAL A 126 11.54 23.71 10.44
CA VAL A 126 10.87 23.04 11.57
C VAL A 126 11.84 22.12 12.27
N ASN A 127 12.54 21.25 11.52
CA ASN A 127 13.55 20.35 12.08
C ASN A 127 14.74 21.08 12.72
N ASP A 128 15.27 22.10 12.04
CA ASP A 128 16.45 22.84 12.51
C ASP A 128 16.13 23.63 13.80
N SER A 129 14.90 24.15 13.94
CA SER A 129 14.50 24.99 15.09
C SER A 129 13.91 24.19 16.25
N HIS A 130 13.21 23.07 15.99
CA HIS A 130 12.44 22.34 16.99
C HIS A 130 12.81 20.85 17.09
N GLY A 131 13.77 20.40 16.28
CA GLY A 131 14.25 19.02 16.22
C GLY A 131 13.33 18.07 15.45
N HIS A 132 13.88 16.91 15.07
CA HIS A 132 13.16 15.86 14.33
C HIS A 132 11.85 15.37 14.97
N PRO A 133 11.72 15.26 16.32
CA PRO A 133 10.46 14.86 16.94
C PRO A 133 9.28 15.81 16.62
N MET A 134 9.54 17.12 16.47
CA MET A 134 8.52 18.08 16.06
C MET A 134 8.19 17.91 14.58
N GLY A 135 9.18 17.71 13.71
CA GLY A 135 8.96 17.37 12.31
C GLY A 135 8.08 16.13 12.14
N ASP A 136 8.38 15.06 12.87
CA ASP A 136 7.57 13.84 12.87
C ASP A 136 6.11 14.10 13.32
N ARG A 137 5.92 15.00 14.30
CA ARG A 137 4.59 15.40 14.76
C ARG A 137 3.82 16.13 13.67
N VAL A 138 4.46 17.06 12.95
CA VAL A 138 3.85 17.78 11.82
C VAL A 138 3.49 16.82 10.68
N ILE A 139 4.39 15.91 10.29
CA ILE A 139 4.14 14.88 9.29
C ILE A 139 2.93 14.00 9.66
N LYS A 140 2.89 13.50 10.91
CA LYS A 140 1.76 12.68 11.41
C LYS A 140 0.45 13.46 11.42
N SER A 141 0.51 14.74 11.78
CA SER A 141 -0.64 15.64 11.80
C SER A 141 -1.21 15.81 10.40
N LEU A 142 -0.38 16.13 9.39
CA LEU A 142 -0.83 16.25 8.00
C LEU A 142 -1.40 14.93 7.48
N ALA A 143 -0.74 13.82 7.76
CA ALA A 143 -1.23 12.48 7.36
C ALA A 143 -2.62 12.17 7.91
N LEU A 144 -2.85 12.46 9.21
CA LEU A 144 -4.14 12.27 9.85
C LEU A 144 -5.20 13.20 9.26
N PHE A 145 -4.83 14.46 9.04
CA PHE A 145 -5.71 15.49 8.51
C PHE A 145 -6.17 15.15 7.09
N LEU A 146 -5.26 14.73 6.21
CA LEU A 146 -5.59 14.24 4.87
C LEU A 146 -6.55 13.04 4.92
N LYS A 147 -6.30 12.05 5.78
CA LYS A 147 -7.19 10.89 5.96
C LYS A 147 -8.61 11.26 6.39
N GLN A 148 -8.76 12.31 7.19
CA GLN A 148 -10.06 12.74 7.70
C GLN A 148 -10.88 13.55 6.68
N ARG A 149 -10.21 14.21 5.72
CA ARG A 149 -10.82 15.15 4.77
C ARG A 149 -11.03 14.56 3.39
N LEU A 150 -10.17 13.65 2.98
CA LEU A 150 -10.29 12.96 1.69
C LEU A 150 -11.25 11.77 1.78
N ARG A 151 -11.79 11.37 0.64
CA ARG A 151 -12.74 10.27 0.51
C ARG A 151 -12.03 8.93 0.73
N LYS A 152 -12.78 7.90 1.09
CA LYS A 152 -12.24 6.53 1.20
C LYS A 152 -11.78 5.95 -0.14
N THR A 153 -12.24 6.51 -1.24
CA THR A 153 -11.86 6.17 -2.61
C THR A 153 -10.55 6.81 -3.04
N ASP A 154 -10.10 7.85 -2.33
CA ASP A 154 -8.86 8.53 -2.61
C ASP A 154 -7.68 7.78 -1.95
N TYR A 155 -6.56 7.72 -2.65
CA TYR A 155 -5.37 7.07 -2.12
C TYR A 155 -4.36 8.13 -1.70
N ILE A 156 -3.82 7.97 -0.50
CA ILE A 156 -2.87 8.91 0.10
C ILE A 156 -1.61 8.15 0.45
N GLY A 157 -0.46 8.62 -0.02
CA GLY A 157 0.85 8.05 0.26
C GLY A 157 1.82 9.10 0.80
N ARG A 158 2.78 8.66 1.60
CA ARG A 158 3.99 9.43 1.88
C ARG A 158 5.01 9.10 0.81
N TYR A 159 5.34 10.10 -0.02
CA TYR A 159 6.22 9.92 -1.16
C TYR A 159 7.70 10.01 -0.78
N GLY A 160 8.02 10.95 0.10
CA GLY A 160 9.38 11.21 0.60
C GLY A 160 9.38 11.66 2.06
N GLY A 161 10.39 12.37 2.48
CA GLY A 161 10.54 12.89 3.84
C GLY A 161 9.32 13.68 4.31
N GLU A 162 9.08 14.83 3.71
CA GLU A 162 7.95 15.74 3.94
C GLU A 162 6.93 15.75 2.81
N GLU A 163 7.13 14.90 1.78
CA GLU A 163 6.34 14.87 0.57
C GLU A 163 5.20 13.85 0.65
N PHE A 164 4.04 14.22 0.13
CA PHE A 164 2.86 13.36 0.06
C PHE A 164 2.33 13.31 -1.37
N ALA A 165 1.79 12.17 -1.74
CA ALA A 165 1.12 11.95 -3.02
C ALA A 165 -0.34 11.57 -2.78
N ILE A 166 -1.25 12.12 -3.60
CA ILE A 166 -2.69 11.83 -3.54
C ILE A 166 -3.17 11.44 -4.92
N VAL A 167 -3.86 10.32 -5.02
CA VAL A 167 -4.53 9.85 -6.23
C VAL A 167 -6.03 9.96 -5.98
N MET A 168 -6.74 10.71 -6.82
CA MET A 168 -8.17 11.03 -6.70
C MET A 168 -8.94 10.49 -7.91
N PRO A 169 -9.41 9.25 -7.89
CA PRO A 169 -10.23 8.68 -8.95
C PRO A 169 -11.58 9.42 -9.06
N ASP A 170 -12.16 9.41 -10.26
CA ASP A 170 -13.45 10.04 -10.56
C ASP A 170 -13.51 11.53 -10.12
N THR A 171 -12.37 12.26 -10.24
CA THR A 171 -12.24 13.64 -9.77
C THR A 171 -11.51 14.46 -10.82
N ASP A 172 -12.13 15.53 -11.31
CA ASP A 172 -11.55 16.51 -12.23
C ASP A 172 -10.60 17.45 -11.49
N LEU A 173 -9.79 18.20 -12.28
CA LEU A 173 -8.77 19.10 -11.75
C LEU A 173 -9.36 20.21 -10.88
N GLU A 174 -10.48 20.81 -11.31
CA GLU A 174 -11.12 21.92 -10.58
C GLU A 174 -11.60 21.45 -9.21
N SER A 175 -12.25 20.30 -9.14
CA SER A 175 -12.71 19.69 -7.88
C SER A 175 -11.54 19.30 -6.98
N ALA A 176 -10.46 18.76 -7.55
CA ALA A 176 -9.25 18.42 -6.81
C ALA A 176 -8.59 19.67 -6.21
N CYS A 177 -8.42 20.75 -7.01
CA CYS A 177 -7.88 22.02 -6.55
C CYS A 177 -8.68 22.59 -5.38
N ARG A 178 -10.01 22.64 -5.50
CA ARG A 178 -10.89 23.17 -4.45
C ARG A 178 -10.77 22.40 -3.14
N VAL A 179 -10.76 21.09 -3.21
CA VAL A 179 -10.60 20.21 -2.02
C VAL A 179 -9.25 20.43 -1.35
N LEU A 180 -8.17 20.47 -2.13
CA LEU A 180 -6.83 20.63 -1.57
C LEU A 180 -6.58 22.05 -1.03
N ASP A 181 -7.14 23.08 -1.64
CA ASP A 181 -7.09 24.45 -1.10
C ASP A 181 -7.83 24.58 0.24
N GLU A 182 -9.00 23.95 0.36
CA GLU A 182 -9.72 23.91 1.65
C GLU A 182 -8.89 23.18 2.72
N ILE A 183 -8.29 22.03 2.37
CA ILE A 183 -7.43 21.27 3.28
C ILE A 183 -6.22 22.10 3.68
N ARG A 184 -5.56 22.77 2.74
CA ARG A 184 -4.38 23.61 2.99
C ARG A 184 -4.69 24.77 3.95
N GLY A 185 -5.78 25.49 3.69
CA GLY A 185 -6.22 26.59 4.56
C GLY A 185 -6.46 26.13 6.00
N ARG A 186 -7.19 25.04 6.18
CA ARG A 186 -7.48 24.51 7.52
C ARG A 186 -6.27 23.87 8.19
N PHE A 187 -5.34 23.28 7.43
CA PHE A 187 -4.10 22.75 7.99
C PHE A 187 -3.20 23.87 8.54
N ALA A 188 -3.16 25.03 7.85
CA ALA A 188 -2.42 26.20 8.31
C ALA A 188 -2.95 26.78 9.65
N GLU A 189 -4.18 26.46 10.06
CA GLU A 189 -4.74 26.87 11.35
C GLU A 189 -4.32 25.97 12.51
N ILE A 190 -3.67 24.82 12.23
CA ILE A 190 -3.27 23.88 13.27
C ILE A 190 -2.09 24.48 14.07
N HIS A 191 -2.33 24.62 15.37
CA HIS A 191 -1.36 25.12 16.32
C HIS A 191 -0.52 23.99 16.92
N TYR A 192 0.80 24.10 16.83
CA TYR A 192 1.75 23.21 17.48
C TYR A 192 2.47 23.94 18.61
N PRO A 193 2.12 23.67 19.88
CA PRO A 193 2.81 24.26 21.03
C PRO A 193 4.30 23.83 21.01
N ALA A 194 5.21 24.81 21.01
CA ALA A 194 6.65 24.59 20.94
C ALA A 194 7.42 25.68 21.66
N GLN A 195 8.68 25.42 22.03
CA GLN A 195 9.61 26.40 22.56
C GLN A 195 10.76 26.58 21.57
N PRO A 196 11.31 27.80 21.43
CA PRO A 196 10.95 29.05 22.10
C PRO A 196 9.69 29.73 21.57
N GLN A 197 9.12 29.28 20.47
CA GLN A 197 7.96 29.89 19.85
C GLN A 197 7.04 28.81 19.26
N ASP A 198 5.74 29.03 19.39
CA ASP A 198 4.72 28.20 18.77
C ASP A 198 4.87 28.13 17.24
N LEU A 199 4.45 27.02 16.67
CA LEU A 199 4.65 26.71 15.26
C LEU A 199 3.29 26.50 14.54
N TRP A 200 3.22 27.04 13.34
CA TRP A 200 2.17 26.77 12.34
C TRP A 200 2.86 26.30 11.07
N CYS A 201 2.25 25.38 10.38
CA CYS A 201 2.76 24.83 9.12
C CYS A 201 1.70 24.89 8.05
N THR A 202 2.13 25.04 6.82
CA THR A 202 1.29 24.88 5.63
C THR A 202 1.98 23.93 4.67
N PHE A 203 1.35 23.65 3.54
CA PHE A 203 1.95 22.87 2.46
C PHE A 203 1.66 23.50 1.11
N SER A 204 2.54 23.30 0.17
CA SER A 204 2.34 23.58 -1.25
C SER A 204 1.90 22.33 -1.98
N ALA A 205 1.09 22.46 -3.04
CA ALA A 205 0.61 21.35 -3.83
C ALA A 205 0.69 21.64 -5.32
N GLY A 206 1.21 20.66 -6.08
CA GLY A 206 1.11 20.61 -7.53
C GLY A 206 0.09 19.56 -7.95
N LEU A 207 -0.84 19.91 -8.86
CA LEU A 207 -1.89 19.04 -9.32
C LEU A 207 -1.84 18.85 -10.84
N VAL A 208 -2.26 17.66 -11.27
CA VAL A 208 -2.44 17.32 -12.69
C VAL A 208 -3.67 16.41 -12.83
N GLU A 209 -4.43 16.63 -13.91
CA GLU A 209 -5.46 15.69 -14.34
C GLU A 209 -4.93 14.81 -15.47
N LEU A 210 -5.26 13.54 -15.46
CA LEU A 210 -5.00 12.65 -16.56
C LEU A 210 -5.90 13.05 -17.73
N CYS A 211 -5.31 13.67 -18.75
CA CYS A 211 -5.98 13.91 -20.00
C CYS A 211 -5.73 12.74 -20.93
N ASP A 212 -6.78 12.19 -21.55
CA ASP A 212 -6.61 11.30 -22.69
C ASP A 212 -5.90 12.09 -23.78
N GLY A 213 -4.64 11.72 -24.04
CA GLY A 213 -3.91 12.26 -25.18
C GLY A 213 -4.64 11.87 -26.46
N SER A 214 -5.07 12.88 -27.22
CA SER A 214 -5.64 12.78 -28.56
C SER A 214 -4.71 12.02 -29.48
#